data_493f66837d8d1ec5f898c2fb9525f230
#
_entry.id   493f66837d8d1ec5f898c2fb9525f230
#
_cell.length_a   1.000
_cell.length_b   1.000
_cell.length_c   1.000
_cell.angle_alpha   90.00
_cell.angle_beta   90.00
_cell.angle_gamma   90.00
#
_symmetry.space_group_name_H-M   'P 1'
#
loop_
_entity.id
_entity.type
_entity.pdbx_description
1 polymer ?
#
loop_
_entity_poly.entity_id
_entity_poly.type
_entity_poly.pdbx_seq_one_letter_code
_entity_poly.pdbx_strand_id
1 'polypeptide(L)'
;MRYIVITISSGYCGYDEEYYLMFPKETTNEVILDYACELLNDYVEKYEWLVQCDIPEFFENCTLDWVEVFENDEDFNYHIEEFSMA
;
A
#
# COMPACT_ATOMS: atom_id res chain seq x y z
N MET A 1 13.54 -13.73 1.08
CA MET A 1 12.21 -13.05 1.04
C MET A 1 12.37 -11.65 0.50
N ARG A 2 11.39 -11.20 -0.23
CA ARG A 2 11.35 -9.84 -0.73
C ARG A 2 10.45 -9.02 0.19
N TYR A 3 10.96 -7.92 0.69
CA TYR A 3 10.25 -7.03 1.62
C TYR A 3 9.83 -5.78 0.86
N ILE A 4 8.54 -5.59 0.69
CA ILE A 4 7.98 -4.52 -0.11
C ILE A 4 7.14 -3.61 0.78
N VAL A 5 7.35 -2.30 0.65
CA VAL A 5 6.49 -1.29 1.29
C VAL A 5 5.72 -0.60 0.19
N ILE A 6 4.41 -0.65 0.28
CA ILE A 6 3.51 0.02 -0.65
C ILE A 6 2.84 1.15 0.09
N THR A 7 2.93 2.36 -0.46
CA THR A 7 2.31 3.55 0.10
C THR A 7 1.31 4.10 -0.88
N ILE A 8 0.09 4.30 -0.43
CA ILE A 8 -0.97 4.93 -1.22
C ILE A 8 -1.32 6.25 -0.57
N SER A 9 -1.27 7.34 -1.33
CA SER A 9 -1.53 8.68 -0.83
C SER A 9 -2.43 9.44 -1.77
N SER A 10 -3.40 10.14 -1.21
CA SER A 10 -4.26 11.03 -1.99
C SER A 10 -3.74 12.46 -2.02
N GLY A 11 -2.73 12.76 -1.21
CA GLY A 11 -2.24 14.12 -1.01
C GLY A 11 -2.96 14.87 0.10
N TYR A 12 -3.99 14.30 0.69
CA TYR A 12 -4.70 14.88 1.84
C TYR A 12 -4.21 14.26 3.13
N CYS A 13 -4.00 15.10 4.13
CA CYS A 13 -3.49 14.68 5.43
C CYS A 13 -4.46 13.72 6.12
N GLY A 14 -3.91 12.60 6.62
CA GLY A 14 -4.70 11.63 7.36
C GLY A 14 -5.29 10.50 6.51
N TYR A 15 -5.08 10.52 5.20
CA TYR A 15 -5.62 9.51 4.29
C TYR A 15 -4.54 8.66 3.61
N ASP A 16 -3.31 8.74 4.10
CA ASP A 16 -2.22 7.89 3.58
C ASP A 16 -2.31 6.50 4.21
N GLU A 17 -2.06 5.49 3.38
CA GLU A 17 -2.03 4.09 3.82
C GLU A 17 -0.68 3.49 3.46
N GLU A 18 -0.08 2.75 4.40
CA GLU A 18 1.15 2.02 4.17
C GLU A 18 0.91 0.53 4.40
N TYR A 19 1.48 -0.28 3.52
CA TYR A 19 1.37 -1.73 3.60
C TYR A 19 2.77 -2.33 3.57
N TYR A 20 3.06 -3.20 4.54
CA TYR A 20 4.34 -3.88 4.67
C TYR A 20 4.12 -5.33 4.27
N LEU A 21 4.69 -5.72 3.13
CA LEU A 21 4.43 -7.00 2.51
C LEU A 21 5.71 -7.83 2.41
N MET A 22 5.55 -9.14 2.53
CA MET A 22 6.64 -10.07 2.41
C MET A 22 6.28 -11.13 1.38
N PHE A 23 7.10 -11.25 0.34
CA PHE A 23 6.89 -12.19 -0.74
C PHE A 23 8.04 -13.18 -0.82
N PRO A 24 7.80 -14.41 -1.32
CA PRO A 24 8.90 -15.32 -1.62
C PRO A 24 9.91 -14.69 -2.57
N LYS A 25 11.15 -15.11 -2.45
CA LYS A 25 12.26 -14.54 -3.23
C LYS A 25 12.03 -14.65 -4.75
N GLU A 26 11.32 -15.69 -5.18
CA GLU A 26 11.04 -15.96 -6.58
C GLU A 26 9.87 -15.15 -7.15
N THR A 27 9.18 -14.40 -6.31
CA THR A 27 8.03 -13.61 -6.75
C THR A 27 8.45 -12.56 -7.76
N THR A 28 7.75 -12.50 -8.87
CA THR A 28 8.05 -11.52 -9.93
C THR A 28 7.46 -10.17 -9.61
N ASN A 29 7.99 -9.13 -10.25
CA ASN A 29 7.46 -7.79 -10.10
C ASN A 29 6.01 -7.68 -10.56
N GLU A 30 5.63 -8.45 -11.57
CA GLU A 30 4.24 -8.46 -12.06
C GLU A 30 3.26 -8.89 -10.98
N VAL A 31 3.60 -9.92 -10.21
CA VAL A 31 2.77 -10.39 -9.11
C VAL A 31 2.63 -9.32 -8.03
N ILE A 32 3.74 -8.66 -7.70
CA ILE A 32 3.74 -7.59 -6.70
C ILE A 32 2.88 -6.42 -7.18
N LEU A 33 2.99 -6.06 -8.46
CA LEU A 33 2.18 -4.99 -9.04
C LEU A 33 0.69 -5.33 -9.05
N ASP A 34 0.34 -6.57 -9.34
CA ASP A 34 -1.06 -7.02 -9.28
C ASP A 34 -1.60 -6.87 -7.87
N TYR A 35 -0.82 -7.26 -6.88
CA TYR A 35 -1.21 -7.10 -5.48
C TYR A 35 -1.37 -5.62 -5.11
N ALA A 36 -0.43 -4.79 -5.56
CA ALA A 36 -0.50 -3.34 -5.34
C ALA A 36 -1.76 -2.74 -5.95
N CYS A 37 -2.14 -3.18 -7.14
CA CYS A 37 -3.38 -2.74 -7.79
C CYS A 37 -4.61 -3.12 -6.99
N GLU A 38 -4.64 -4.31 -6.40
CA GLU A 38 -5.73 -4.72 -5.53
C GLU A 38 -5.81 -3.83 -4.29
N LEU A 39 -4.67 -3.50 -3.69
CA LEU A 39 -4.63 -2.59 -2.55
C LEU A 39 -5.13 -1.19 -2.93
N LEU A 40 -4.79 -0.73 -4.12
CA LEU A 40 -5.27 0.56 -4.61
C LEU A 40 -6.79 0.54 -4.82
N ASN A 41 -7.33 -0.55 -5.35
CA ASN A 41 -8.78 -0.70 -5.51
C ASN A 41 -9.48 -0.67 -4.16
N ASP A 42 -8.93 -1.35 -3.17
CA ASP A 42 -9.48 -1.34 -1.81
C ASP A 42 -9.44 0.06 -1.21
N TYR A 43 -8.36 0.80 -1.47
CA TYR A 43 -8.23 2.18 -1.03
C TYR A 43 -9.31 3.06 -1.66
N VAL A 44 -9.53 2.91 -2.95
CA VAL A 44 -10.57 3.68 -3.66
C VAL A 44 -11.95 3.37 -3.09
N GLU A 45 -12.26 2.09 -2.87
CA GLU A 45 -13.55 1.70 -2.29
C GLU A 45 -13.73 2.28 -0.89
N LYS A 46 -12.66 2.27 -0.09
CA LYS A 46 -12.70 2.76 1.29
C LYS A 46 -13.03 4.25 1.36
N TYR A 47 -12.53 5.04 0.41
CA TYR A 47 -12.66 6.50 0.44
C TYR A 47 -13.57 7.07 -0.66
N GLU A 48 -14.26 6.23 -1.40
CA GLU A 48 -15.15 6.67 -2.47
C GLU A 48 -16.24 7.62 -1.98
N TRP A 49 -16.72 7.41 -0.77
CA TRP A 49 -17.75 8.26 -0.18
C TRP A 49 -17.30 9.73 -0.04
N LEU A 50 -16.00 9.97 0.12
CA LEU A 50 -15.48 11.34 0.21
C LEU A 50 -15.67 12.12 -1.09
N VAL A 51 -15.54 11.43 -2.21
CA VAL A 51 -15.75 12.06 -3.53
C VAL A 51 -17.17 12.55 -3.66
N GLN A 52 -18.12 11.80 -3.12
CA GLN A 52 -19.54 12.13 -3.24
C GLN A 52 -20.00 13.15 -2.20
N CYS A 53 -19.34 13.19 -1.05
CA CYS A 53 -19.83 13.98 0.10
C CYS A 53 -19.04 15.28 0.34
N ASP A 54 -17.70 15.24 0.24
CA ASP A 54 -16.86 16.33 0.72
C ASP A 54 -15.78 16.78 -0.23
N ILE A 55 -15.07 15.83 -0.86
CA ILE A 55 -13.87 16.11 -1.65
C ILE A 55 -13.98 15.46 -3.01
N PRO A 56 -14.64 16.12 -3.98
CA PRO A 56 -14.81 15.53 -5.33
C PRO A 56 -13.50 15.19 -6.02
N GLU A 57 -12.42 15.92 -5.70
CA GLU A 57 -11.09 15.72 -6.30
C GLU A 57 -10.17 14.82 -5.48
N PHE A 58 -10.71 14.02 -4.55
CA PHE A 58 -9.92 13.24 -3.62
C PHE A 58 -8.91 12.32 -4.32
N PHE A 59 -9.30 11.68 -5.43
CA PHE A 59 -8.42 10.75 -6.13
C PHE A 59 -7.62 11.41 -7.26
N GLU A 60 -7.77 12.69 -7.48
CA GLU A 60 -7.14 13.38 -8.61
C GLU A 60 -5.61 13.32 -8.55
N ASN A 61 -5.05 13.42 -7.35
CA ASN A 61 -3.61 13.36 -7.13
C ASN A 61 -3.19 12.10 -6.36
N CYS A 62 -3.99 11.06 -6.44
CA CYS A 62 -3.69 9.82 -5.74
C CYS A 62 -2.47 9.14 -6.37
N THR A 63 -1.53 8.74 -5.52
CA THR A 63 -0.30 8.07 -5.95
C THR A 63 -0.13 6.76 -5.22
N LEU A 64 0.52 5.82 -5.89
CA LEU A 64 0.95 4.57 -5.30
C LEU A 64 2.45 4.44 -5.49
N ASP A 65 3.18 4.32 -4.38
CA ASP A 65 4.62 4.13 -4.38
C ASP A 65 4.95 2.73 -3.88
N TRP A 66 5.95 2.14 -4.51
CA TRP A 66 6.46 0.84 -4.14
C TRP A 66 7.97 0.95 -3.88
N VAL A 67 8.40 0.48 -2.70
CA VAL A 67 9.81 0.45 -2.33
C VAL A 67 10.17 -0.96 -1.88
N GLU A 68 11.27 -1.49 -2.40
CA GLU A 68 11.79 -2.77 -1.95
C GLU A 68 12.92 -2.53 -0.95
N VAL A 69 12.84 -3.20 0.21
CA VAL A 69 13.84 -3.12 1.27
C VAL A 69 14.69 -4.38 1.20
N PHE A 70 15.99 -4.21 1.00
CA PHE A 70 16.92 -5.33 0.79
C PHE A 70 17.55 -5.82 2.10
N GLU A 71 17.57 -5.00 3.14
CA GLU A 71 18.11 -5.39 4.43
C GLU A 71 17.03 -5.77 5.40
N ASN A 72 17.34 -6.75 6.24
CA ASN A 72 16.40 -7.27 7.22
C ASN A 72 16.35 -6.32 8.41
N ASP A 73 15.39 -5.42 8.40
CA ASP A 73 15.15 -4.45 9.45
C ASP A 73 14.20 -5.05 10.48
N GLU A 74 14.56 -5.01 11.75
CA GLU A 74 13.72 -5.53 12.81
C GLU A 74 12.37 -4.83 12.87
N ASP A 75 12.36 -3.52 12.67
CA ASP A 75 11.13 -2.75 12.65
C ASP A 75 10.24 -3.17 11.49
N PHE A 76 10.83 -3.39 10.33
CA PHE A 76 10.10 -3.86 9.15
C PHE A 76 9.49 -5.24 9.41
N ASN A 77 10.27 -6.15 9.96
CA ASN A 77 9.77 -7.49 10.30
C ASN A 77 8.63 -7.43 11.31
N TYR A 78 8.72 -6.56 12.29
CA TYR A 78 7.67 -6.37 13.26
C TYR A 78 6.36 -5.93 12.58
N HIS A 79 6.44 -4.98 11.67
CA HIS A 79 5.27 -4.50 10.93
C HIS A 79 4.67 -5.58 10.05
N ILE A 80 5.51 -6.42 9.43
CA ILE A 80 5.04 -7.53 8.62
C ILE A 80 4.24 -8.51 9.47
N GLU A 81 4.73 -8.84 10.67
CA GLU A 81 4.02 -9.74 11.57
C GLU A 81 2.64 -9.18 11.95
N GLU A 82 2.56 -7.90 12.30
CA GLU A 82 1.30 -7.26 12.61
C GLU A 82 0.35 -7.30 11.42
N PHE A 83 0.85 -7.00 10.24
CA PHE A 83 0.05 -7.00 9.02
C PHE A 83 -0.48 -8.41 8.70
N SER A 84 0.36 -9.42 8.87
CA SER A 84 -0.03 -10.82 8.61
C SER A 84 -1.15 -11.28 9.50
N MET A 85 -1.24 -10.76 10.71
CA MET A 85 -2.26 -11.12 11.68
C MET A 85 -3.57 -10.39 11.46
N ALA A 86 -3.51 -9.33 10.72
CA ALA A 86 -4.70 -8.55 10.41
C ALA A 86 -5.45 -9.17 9.24
#